data_52244f51590722fb53e59e725d5e7caf
#
_entry.id   52244f51590722fb53e59e725d5e7caf
#
_cell.length_a   1.000
_cell.length_b   1.000
_cell.length_c   1.000
_cell.angle_alpha   90.00
_cell.angle_beta   90.00
_cell.angle_gamma   90.00
#
_symmetry.space_group_name_H-M   'P 1'
#
loop_
_entity.id
_entity.type
_entity.pdbx_description
1 polymer ?
#
loop_
_entity_poly.entity_id
_entity_poly.type
_entity_poly.pdbx_seq_one_letter_code
_entity_poly.pdbx_strand_id
1 'polypeptide(L)' 'RAESYELLSKRMGVNLKQRLTNKRRRMADEGICKSTRDKLSYVDIIAEDKKLIEGYTAIVKEMAIRYGVGKD' A
#
# COMPACT_ATOMS: atom_id res chain seq x y z
N ARG A 1 4.83 -7.41 -6.82
CA ARG A 1 3.92 -6.57 -6.07
C ARG A 1 4.16 -6.64 -4.59
N ALA A 2 4.17 -7.83 -4.04
CA ALA A 2 4.45 -7.98 -2.62
C ALA A 2 5.80 -7.36 -2.28
N GLU A 3 6.75 -7.50 -3.17
CA GLU A 3 8.08 -6.95 -2.98
C GLU A 3 8.04 -5.42 -2.85
N SER A 4 7.24 -4.74 -3.67
CA SER A 4 7.17 -3.29 -3.61
C SER A 4 6.54 -2.82 -2.30
N TYR A 5 5.56 -3.55 -1.81
CA TYR A 5 4.93 -3.19 -0.53
C TYR A 5 5.89 -3.41 0.63
N GLU A 6 6.70 -4.46 0.58
CA GLU A 6 7.69 -4.71 1.61
C GLU A 6 8.75 -3.62 1.63
N LEU A 7 9.21 -3.21 0.44
CA LEU A 7 10.19 -2.14 0.34
C LEU A 7 9.63 -0.84 0.89
N LEU A 8 8.37 -0.55 0.58
CA LEU A 8 7.74 0.66 1.09
C LEU A 8 7.68 0.64 2.61
N SER A 9 7.27 -0.48 3.18
CA SER A 9 7.20 -0.62 4.63
C SER A 9 8.54 -0.37 5.28
N LYS A 10 9.61 -0.93 4.71
CA LYS A 10 10.94 -0.75 5.26
C LYS A 10 11.43 0.68 5.16
N ARG A 11 11.24 1.30 3.99
CA ARG A 11 11.72 2.67 3.79
C ARG A 11 10.99 3.69 4.62
N MET A 12 9.68 3.53 4.72
CA MET A 12 8.85 4.50 5.44
C MET A 12 8.75 4.20 6.93
N GLY A 13 9.23 3.03 7.34
CA GLY A 13 9.11 2.64 8.73
C GLY A 13 7.68 2.39 9.16
N VAL A 14 6.83 1.96 8.23
CA VAL A 14 5.41 1.71 8.52
C VAL A 14 5.08 0.24 8.30
N ASN A 15 4.06 -0.22 8.99
CA ASN A 15 3.56 -1.58 8.83
C ASN A 15 2.23 -1.52 8.08
N LEU A 16 2.29 -1.72 6.77
CA LEU A 16 1.10 -1.64 5.92
C LEU A 16 0.06 -2.67 6.30
N LYS A 17 0.50 -3.87 6.65
CA LYS A 17 -0.40 -4.94 7.04
C LYS A 17 -1.20 -4.55 8.28
N GLN A 18 -0.53 -3.97 9.25
CA GLN A 18 -1.19 -3.53 10.47
C GLN A 18 -2.16 -2.40 10.20
N ARG A 19 -1.77 -1.46 9.35
CA ARG A 19 -2.66 -0.37 8.98
C ARG A 19 -3.91 -0.87 8.29
N LEU A 20 -3.76 -1.86 7.42
CA LEU A 20 -4.88 -2.47 6.73
C LEU A 20 -5.83 -3.14 7.72
N THR A 21 -5.27 -3.90 8.65
CA THR A 21 -6.06 -4.57 9.67
C THR A 21 -6.82 -3.57 10.54
N ASN A 22 -6.14 -2.51 10.95
CA ASN A 22 -6.76 -1.49 11.79
C ASN A 22 -7.88 -0.76 11.05
N LYS A 23 -7.68 -0.49 9.77
CA LYS A 23 -8.69 0.17 8.98
C LYS A 23 -9.93 -0.72 8.82
N ARG A 24 -9.73 -2.01 8.56
CA ARG A 24 -10.83 -2.94 8.45
C ARG A 24 -11.63 -3.00 9.75
N ARG A 25 -10.93 -2.99 10.88
CA ARG A 25 -11.59 -3.00 12.19
C ARG A 25 -12.43 -1.75 12.38
N ARG A 26 -11.87 -0.59 12.03
CA ARG A 26 -12.61 0.67 12.14
C ARG A 26 -13.85 0.65 11.24
N MET A 27 -13.71 0.14 10.02
CA MET A 27 -14.83 0.05 9.09
C MET A 27 -15.92 -0.85 9.65
N ALA A 28 -15.54 -1.94 10.31
CA ALA A 28 -16.53 -2.82 10.95
C ALA A 28 -17.27 -2.09 12.05
N ASP A 29 -16.56 -1.29 12.84
CA ASP A 29 -17.17 -0.51 13.92
C ASP A 29 -18.14 0.53 13.36
N GLU A 30 -17.89 1.02 12.16
CA GLU A 30 -18.76 2.00 11.51
C GLU A 30 -19.92 1.36 10.77
N GLY A 31 -20.05 0.04 10.84
CA GLY A 31 -21.16 -0.66 10.23
C GLY A 31 -20.98 -0.94 8.75
N ILE A 32 -19.78 -0.82 8.22
CA ILE A 32 -19.52 -1.10 6.81
C ILE A 32 -19.54 -2.60 6.57
N CYS A 33 -20.23 -3.04 5.54
CA CYS A 33 -20.42 -4.46 5.29
C CYS A 33 -19.10 -5.16 4.96
N LYS A 34 -19.08 -6.47 5.21
CA LYS A 34 -17.89 -7.28 5.06
C LYS A 34 -17.35 -7.27 3.63
N SER A 35 -18.23 -7.32 2.64
CA SER A 35 -17.78 -7.36 1.24
C SER A 35 -17.01 -6.11 0.89
N THR A 36 -17.42 -4.95 1.37
CA THR A 36 -16.72 -3.70 1.14
C THR A 36 -15.37 -3.71 1.86
N ARG A 37 -15.34 -4.22 3.10
CA ARG A 37 -14.10 -4.30 3.86
C ARG A 37 -13.10 -5.24 3.18
N ASP A 38 -13.57 -6.34 2.61
CA ASP A 38 -12.70 -7.32 1.96
C ASP A 38 -12.09 -6.78 0.67
N LYS A 39 -12.70 -5.77 0.08
CA LYS A 39 -12.16 -5.13 -1.13
C LYS A 39 -11.02 -4.18 -0.81
N LEU A 40 -10.85 -3.83 0.44
CA LEU A 40 -9.78 -2.93 0.85
C LEU A 40 -8.43 -3.59 0.59
N SER A 41 -7.50 -2.84 0.01
CA SER A 41 -6.18 -3.35 -0.34
C SER A 41 -5.09 -2.39 0.14
N TYR A 42 -3.84 -2.81 -0.03
CA TYR A 42 -2.71 -1.95 0.32
C TYR A 42 -2.72 -0.66 -0.49
N VAL A 43 -3.21 -0.71 -1.73
CA VAL A 43 -3.30 0.48 -2.55
C VAL A 43 -4.18 1.53 -1.89
N ASP A 44 -5.30 1.09 -1.29
CA ASP A 44 -6.20 2.00 -0.59
C ASP A 44 -5.52 2.64 0.62
N ILE A 45 -4.73 1.86 1.35
CA ILE A 45 -4.00 2.37 2.51
C ILE A 45 -2.97 3.40 2.06
N ILE A 46 -2.23 3.10 1.01
CA ILE A 46 -1.23 4.01 0.47
C ILE A 46 -1.86 5.31 0.00
N ALA A 47 -3.02 5.21 -0.64
CA ALA A 47 -3.69 6.38 -1.20
C ALA A 47 -4.20 7.34 -0.13
N GLU A 48 -4.37 6.87 1.11
CA GLU A 48 -4.84 7.74 2.19
C GLU A 48 -3.74 8.64 2.72
N ASP A 49 -2.49 8.31 2.50
CA ASP A 49 -1.36 9.06 3.04
C ASP A 49 -0.49 9.56 1.89
N LYS A 50 -0.42 10.87 1.76
CA LYS A 50 0.34 11.48 0.68
C LYS A 50 1.81 11.06 0.69
N LYS A 51 2.39 10.93 1.89
CA LYS A 51 3.78 10.50 2.01
C LYS A 51 3.97 9.09 1.49
N LEU A 52 3.00 8.22 1.76
CA LEU A 52 3.06 6.84 1.27
C LEU A 52 2.94 6.79 -0.24
N ILE A 53 2.10 7.65 -0.82
CA ILE A 53 1.97 7.72 -2.27
C ILE A 53 3.30 8.11 -2.89
N GLU A 54 3.95 9.12 -2.36
CA GLU A 54 5.24 9.58 -2.87
C GLU A 54 6.30 8.50 -2.73
N GLY A 55 6.36 7.84 -1.58
CA GLY A 55 7.32 6.78 -1.35
C GLY A 55 7.09 5.59 -2.27
N TYR A 56 5.86 5.21 -2.45
CA TYR A 56 5.53 4.09 -3.32
C TYR A 56 5.87 4.40 -4.78
N THR A 57 5.57 5.61 -5.22
CA THR A 57 5.89 6.04 -6.58
C THR A 57 7.39 5.96 -6.83
N ALA A 58 8.18 6.41 -5.86
CA ALA A 58 9.64 6.36 -5.97
C ALA A 58 10.13 4.92 -6.08
N ILE A 59 9.56 4.03 -5.28
CA ILE A 59 9.95 2.62 -5.30
C ILE A 59 9.60 1.98 -6.63
N VAL A 60 8.43 2.26 -7.15
CA VAL A 60 8.01 1.71 -8.44
C VAL A 60 8.92 2.17 -9.55
N LYS A 61 9.33 3.44 -9.51
CA LYS A 61 10.26 3.96 -10.51
C LYS A 61 11.61 3.26 -10.43
N GLU A 62 12.12 3.04 -9.23
CA GLU A 62 13.39 2.35 -9.05
C GLU A 62 13.32 0.93 -9.58
N MET A 63 12.23 0.24 -9.29
CA MET A 63 12.05 -1.13 -9.76
C MET A 63 11.96 -1.19 -11.27
N ALA A 64 11.27 -0.24 -11.88
CA ALA A 64 11.15 -0.17 -13.32
C ALA A 64 12.51 0.01 -13.98
N ILE A 65 13.33 0.88 -13.42
CA ILE A 65 14.69 1.11 -13.92
C ILE A 65 15.53 -0.14 -13.75
N ARG A 66 15.45 -0.75 -12.57
CA ARG A 66 16.25 -1.94 -12.27
C ARG A 66 15.95 -3.09 -13.22
N TYR A 67 14.70 -3.29 -13.56
CA TYR A 67 14.30 -4.39 -14.42
C TYR A 67 14.29 -4.04 -15.89
N GLY A 68 14.78 -2.85 -16.24
CA GLY A 68 14.94 -2.47 -17.62
C GLY A 68 13.65 -2.29 -18.38
N VAL A 69 12.62 -1.89 -17.69
CA VAL A 69 11.31 -1.72 -18.31
C VAL A 69 11.35 -0.70 -19.43
N GLY A 70 12.16 0.32 -19.28
CA GLY A 70 12.17 1.37 -20.28
C GLY A 70 12.81 0.98 -21.59
N LYS A 71 13.38 -0.22 -21.66
CA LYS A 71 14.05 -0.50 -22.84
C LYS A 71 13.15 -0.86 -23.98
N ASP A 72 12.19 -1.36 -23.89
CA ASP A 72 11.37 -1.69 -24.95
C ASP A 72 11.49 -1.22 -25.94
#